data_8bf819c5aa4101d4cba41351b702d3fa
#
_entry.id   8bf819c5aa4101d4cba41351b702d3fa
#
_cell.length_a   1.000
_cell.length_b   1.000
_cell.length_c   1.000
_cell.angle_alpha   90.00
_cell.angle_beta   90.00
_cell.angle_gamma   90.00
#
_symmetry.space_group_name_H-M   'P 1'
#
loop_
_entity.id
_entity.type
_entity.pdbx_description
1 polymer ?
#
loop_
_entity_poly.entity_id
_entity_poly.type
_entity_poly.pdbx_seq_one_letter_code
_entity_poly.pdbx_strand_id
1 'polypeptide(L)'
;MEWYLIFDTETTGLPLRDNAPLEELDNWPRLVQLAWQVHDVTGKFVEARNFIIKPDNFTIPYNAEKVHGISTEKAIAEGVDINEVLDVFTRDIEAT
;
A
#
# COMPACT_ATOMS: atom_id res chain seq x y z
N MET A 1 -25.20 7.48 -1.58
CA MET A 1 -24.93 6.81 -0.28
C MET A 1 -23.46 7.04 0.06
N GLU A 2 -23.19 7.48 1.27
CA GLU A 2 -21.81 7.68 1.69
C GLU A 2 -21.27 6.42 2.35
N TRP A 3 -20.02 6.12 2.05
CA TRP A 3 -19.29 5.01 2.63
C TRP A 3 -17.97 5.53 3.15
N TYR A 4 -17.34 4.81 4.05
CA TYR A 4 -16.02 5.15 4.56
C TYR A 4 -15.02 4.13 4.07
N LEU A 5 -13.92 4.62 3.49
CA LEU A 5 -12.80 3.76 3.13
C LEU A 5 -11.61 4.18 3.98
N ILE A 6 -11.11 3.25 4.79
CA ILE A 6 -9.99 3.47 5.68
C ILE A 6 -8.84 2.63 5.16
N PHE A 7 -7.68 3.25 4.94
CA PHE A 7 -6.53 2.52 4.39
C PHE A 7 -5.27 2.75 5.22
N ASP A 8 -4.32 1.83 5.10
CA ASP A 8 -3.02 1.90 5.74
C ASP A 8 -1.97 1.35 4.78
N THR A 9 -0.76 1.90 4.86
CA THR A 9 0.34 1.49 4.00
C THR A 9 1.57 1.14 4.82
N GLU A 10 2.38 0.20 4.29
CA GLU A 10 3.75 0.00 4.71
C GLU A 10 4.64 0.28 3.51
N THR A 11 5.79 0.91 3.75
CA THR A 11 6.67 1.37 2.69
C THR A 11 8.12 1.00 2.96
N THR A 12 9.01 1.31 2.01
CA THR A 12 10.45 1.10 2.15
C THR A 12 11.12 2.13 3.08
N GLY A 13 10.39 3.14 3.55
CA GLY A 13 10.94 4.14 4.48
C GLY A 13 10.33 5.51 4.26
N LEU A 14 11.09 6.53 4.63
CA LEU A 14 10.68 7.92 4.49
C LEU A 14 11.21 8.50 3.18
N PRO A 15 10.59 9.56 2.64
CA PRO A 15 11.13 10.23 1.48
C PRO A 15 12.49 10.87 1.83
N LEU A 16 13.35 11.06 0.83
CA LEU A 16 14.64 11.71 1.03
C LEU A 16 14.47 13.19 1.38
N ARG A 17 13.46 13.84 0.77
CA ARG A 17 13.07 15.22 1.05
C ARG A 17 11.56 15.34 1.11
N ASP A 18 11.04 16.07 2.08
CA ASP A 18 9.59 16.18 2.29
C ASP A 18 8.87 16.99 1.21
N ASN A 19 9.57 17.96 0.62
CA ASN A 19 8.97 18.92 -0.32
C ASN A 19 9.40 18.72 -1.76
N ALA A 20 9.86 17.51 -2.11
CA ALA A 20 10.25 17.21 -3.49
C ALA A 20 9.01 17.11 -4.40
N PRO A 21 9.15 17.40 -5.71
CA PRO A 21 8.07 17.17 -6.66
C PRO A 21 7.72 15.68 -6.74
N LEU A 22 6.47 15.39 -7.01
CA LEU A 22 6.01 13.99 -7.11
C LEU A 22 6.72 13.22 -8.25
N GLU A 23 7.21 13.94 -9.25
CA GLU A 23 7.89 13.36 -10.40
C GLU A 23 9.31 12.88 -10.08
N GLU A 24 9.89 13.32 -8.96
CA GLU A 24 11.17 12.80 -8.49
C GLU A 24 11.01 11.42 -7.89
N LEU A 25 10.86 10.41 -8.73
CA LEU A 25 10.51 9.05 -8.30
C LEU A 25 11.51 8.45 -7.32
N ASP A 26 12.81 8.78 -7.44
CA ASP A 26 13.84 8.26 -6.53
C ASP A 26 13.77 8.85 -5.12
N ASN A 27 13.06 9.95 -4.95
CA ASN A 27 12.90 10.59 -3.64
C ASN A 27 11.88 9.86 -2.75
N TRP A 28 10.84 9.25 -3.36
CA TRP A 28 9.70 8.73 -2.63
C TRP A 28 9.85 7.25 -2.33
N PRO A 29 9.41 6.81 -1.13
CA PRO A 29 9.48 5.39 -0.80
C PRO A 29 8.56 4.56 -1.70
N ARG A 30 8.88 3.27 -1.81
CA ARG A 30 8.08 2.33 -2.58
C ARG A 30 7.06 1.67 -1.65
N LEU A 31 5.91 1.36 -2.20
CA LEU A 31 4.84 0.71 -1.46
C LEU A 31 5.18 -0.77 -1.26
N VAL A 32 5.08 -1.26 -0.02
CA VAL A 32 5.34 -2.64 0.35
C VAL A 32 4.04 -3.38 0.65
N GLN A 33 3.09 -2.70 1.26
CA GLN A 33 1.79 -3.28 1.61
C GLN A 33 0.72 -2.20 1.53
N LEU A 34 -0.46 -2.58 1.04
CA LEU A 34 -1.63 -1.70 1.04
C LEU A 34 -2.81 -2.51 1.57
N ALA A 35 -3.42 -2.02 2.63
CA ALA A 35 -4.59 -2.63 3.24
C ALA A 35 -5.68 -1.58 3.37
N TRP A 36 -6.94 -1.98 3.21
CA TRP A 36 -8.05 -1.07 3.41
C TRP A 36 -9.30 -1.81 3.85
N GLN A 37 -10.20 -1.05 4.47
CA GLN A 37 -11.51 -1.52 4.87
C GLN A 37 -12.58 -0.56 4.36
N VAL A 38 -13.70 -1.11 3.97
CA VAL A 38 -14.87 -0.33 3.55
C VAL A 38 -15.96 -0.52 4.61
N HIS A 39 -16.52 0.58 5.06
CA HIS A 39 -17.61 0.62 6.04
C HIS A 39 -18.77 1.41 5.47
N ASP A 40 -20.00 1.02 5.81
CA ASP A 40 -21.18 1.76 5.37
C ASP A 40 -21.36 3.05 6.21
N VAL A 41 -22.41 3.81 5.90
CA VAL A 41 -22.66 5.11 6.55
C VAL A 41 -22.88 5.00 8.05
N THR A 42 -23.25 3.82 8.55
CA THR A 42 -23.45 3.58 9.99
C THR A 42 -22.16 3.12 10.68
N GLY A 43 -21.07 2.97 9.93
CA GLY A 43 -19.81 2.47 10.44
C GLY A 43 -19.70 0.95 10.44
N LYS A 44 -20.68 0.24 9.89
CA LYS A 44 -20.66 -1.22 9.84
C LYS A 44 -19.68 -1.70 8.77
N PHE A 45 -18.88 -2.69 9.13
CA PHE A 45 -17.90 -3.33 8.23
C PHE A 45 -18.60 -3.96 7.02
N VAL A 46 -18.03 -3.74 5.83
CA VAL A 46 -18.52 -4.30 4.57
C VAL A 46 -17.49 -5.20 3.92
N GLU A 47 -16.24 -4.72 3.76
CA GLU A 47 -15.21 -5.42 3.02
C GLU A 47 -13.84 -5.06 3.59
N ALA A 48 -12.89 -5.99 3.53
CA ALA A 48 -11.48 -5.74 3.86
C ALA A 48 -10.59 -6.39 2.83
N ARG A 49 -9.51 -5.71 2.48
CA ARG A 49 -8.48 -6.24 1.58
C ARG A 49 -7.10 -5.91 2.14
N ASN A 50 -6.15 -6.78 1.86
CA ASN A 50 -4.78 -6.63 2.32
C ASN A 50 -3.86 -7.28 1.29
N PHE A 51 -3.00 -6.48 0.69
CA PHE A 51 -2.07 -6.95 -0.33
C PHE A 51 -0.64 -6.58 0.00
N ILE A 52 0.26 -7.56 -0.07
CA ILE A 52 1.69 -7.29 -0.13
C ILE A 52 2.01 -7.00 -1.58
N ILE A 53 2.85 -5.98 -1.83
CA ILE A 53 3.20 -5.54 -3.18
C ILE A 53 4.47 -6.27 -3.61
N LYS A 54 4.44 -6.90 -4.77
CA LYS A 54 5.61 -7.56 -5.32
C LYS A 54 6.64 -6.50 -5.71
N PRO A 55 7.90 -6.59 -5.22
CA PRO A 55 8.91 -5.61 -5.55
C PRO A 55 9.23 -5.60 -7.04
N ASP A 56 9.30 -4.41 -7.62
CA ASP A 56 9.66 -4.18 -9.01
C ASP A 56 10.93 -3.31 -9.04
N ASN A 57 12.07 -3.96 -9.23
CA ASN A 57 13.40 -3.31 -9.28
C ASN A 57 13.80 -2.59 -7.99
N PHE A 58 13.37 -3.10 -6.84
CA PHE A 58 13.85 -2.58 -5.56
C PHE A 58 13.90 -3.70 -4.53
N THR A 59 14.63 -3.44 -3.44
CA THR A 59 14.65 -4.31 -2.27
C THR A 59 14.12 -3.55 -1.07
N ILE A 60 13.62 -4.28 -0.07
CA ILE A 60 13.10 -3.69 1.15
C ILE A 60 14.27 -3.51 2.11
N PRO A 61 14.59 -2.27 2.52
CA PRO A 61 15.69 -2.03 3.47
C PRO A 61 15.42 -2.71 4.81
N TYR A 62 16.49 -3.13 5.46
CA TYR A 62 16.40 -3.81 6.75
C TYR A 62 15.66 -2.98 7.81
N ASN A 63 15.91 -1.66 7.86
CA ASN A 63 15.21 -0.79 8.82
C ASN A 63 13.69 -0.78 8.61
N ALA A 64 13.23 -0.84 7.36
CA ALA A 64 11.80 -0.92 7.07
C ALA A 64 11.25 -2.28 7.45
N GLU A 65 11.95 -3.36 7.11
CA GLU A 65 11.55 -4.72 7.48
C GLU A 65 11.41 -4.87 9.00
N LYS A 66 12.29 -4.25 9.77
CA LYS A 66 12.21 -4.28 11.24
C LYS A 66 10.90 -3.67 11.76
N VAL A 67 10.35 -2.71 11.05
CA VAL A 67 9.12 -2.03 11.45
C VAL A 67 7.87 -2.85 11.09
N HIS A 68 7.78 -3.32 9.83
CA HIS A 68 6.55 -3.98 9.35
C HIS A 68 6.68 -5.50 9.20
N GLY A 69 7.89 -6.05 9.33
CA GLY A 69 8.07 -7.50 9.29
C GLY A 69 8.01 -8.15 7.93
N ILE A 70 8.01 -7.36 6.84
CA ILE A 70 7.93 -7.89 5.48
C ILE A 70 9.31 -7.84 4.85
N SER A 71 9.90 -9.02 4.61
CA SER A 71 11.19 -9.12 3.93
C SER A 71 11.04 -9.03 2.42
N THR A 72 12.14 -8.77 1.71
CA THR A 72 12.15 -8.80 0.26
C THR A 72 11.73 -10.18 -0.25
N GLU A 73 12.25 -11.25 0.36
CA GLU A 73 11.92 -12.61 -0.03
C GLU A 73 10.42 -12.91 0.12
N LYS A 74 9.84 -12.49 1.23
CA LYS A 74 8.41 -12.66 1.47
C LYS A 74 7.59 -11.89 0.45
N ALA A 75 7.98 -10.66 0.16
CA ALA A 75 7.27 -9.83 -0.80
C ALA A 75 7.36 -10.38 -2.22
N ILE A 76 8.47 -11.00 -2.58
CA ILE A 76 8.60 -11.66 -3.89
C ILE A 76 7.70 -12.91 -3.96
N ALA A 77 7.65 -13.68 -2.88
CA ALA A 77 6.90 -14.94 -2.86
C ALA A 77 5.38 -14.72 -2.76
N GLU A 78 4.94 -13.73 -1.98
CA GLU A 78 3.52 -13.53 -1.66
C GLU A 78 2.93 -12.26 -2.25
N GLY A 79 3.75 -11.39 -2.82
CA GLY A 79 3.32 -10.10 -3.32
C GLY A 79 2.53 -10.19 -4.62
N VAL A 80 1.69 -9.19 -4.83
CA VAL A 80 0.86 -9.01 -6.02
C VAL A 80 1.37 -7.79 -6.78
N ASP A 81 1.27 -7.82 -8.09
CA ASP A 81 1.68 -6.70 -8.93
C ASP A 81 0.94 -5.43 -8.50
N ILE A 82 1.68 -4.31 -8.38
CA ILE A 82 1.11 -3.05 -7.89
C ILE A 82 -0.04 -2.56 -8.76
N ASN A 83 0.01 -2.79 -10.07
CA ASN A 83 -1.07 -2.33 -10.96
C ASN A 83 -2.36 -3.09 -10.67
N GLU A 84 -2.29 -4.38 -10.39
CA GLU A 84 -3.46 -5.15 -9.99
C GLU A 84 -4.05 -4.65 -8.66
N VAL A 85 -3.19 -4.38 -7.69
CA VAL A 85 -3.63 -3.89 -6.38
C VAL A 85 -4.29 -2.52 -6.52
N LEU A 86 -3.69 -1.61 -7.28
CA LEU A 86 -4.25 -0.28 -7.50
C LEU A 86 -5.58 -0.34 -8.27
N ASP A 87 -5.73 -1.28 -9.20
CA ASP A 87 -7.01 -1.47 -9.91
C ASP A 87 -8.12 -1.89 -8.93
N VAL A 88 -7.83 -2.81 -8.01
CA VAL A 88 -8.81 -3.22 -7.00
C VAL A 88 -9.13 -2.07 -6.06
N PHE A 89 -8.12 -1.33 -5.63
CA PHE A 89 -8.28 -0.18 -4.74
C PHE A 89 -9.16 0.89 -5.40
N THR A 90 -8.87 1.20 -6.67
CA THR A 90 -9.64 2.18 -7.43
C THR A 90 -11.11 1.75 -7.57
N ARG A 91 -11.34 0.49 -7.85
CA ARG A 91 -12.71 -0.05 -7.93
C ARG A 91 -13.47 0.10 -6.62
N ASP A 92 -12.80 -0.19 -5.49
CA ASP A 92 -13.44 -0.05 -4.18
C ASP A 92 -13.71 1.42 -3.84
N ILE A 93 -12.80 2.33 -4.21
CA ILE A 93 -13.03 3.78 -4.05
C ILE A 93 -14.24 4.22 -4.87
N GLU A 94 -14.35 3.80 -6.12
CA GLU A 94 -15.43 4.21 -7.01
C GLU A 94 -16.78 3.63 -6.56
N ALA A 95 -16.77 2.48 -5.90
CA ALA A 95 -17.98 1.85 -5.38
C ALA A 95 -18.49 2.50 -4.09
N THR A 96 -17.65 3.30 -3.42
CA THR A 96 -18.03 3.93 -2.13
C THR A 96 -18.61 5.37 -2.27
#